data_47834b8d5c84a936d5e5e399b1c04f26
#
_entry.id   47834b8d5c84a936d5e5e399b1c04f26
#
_cell.length_a   1.000
_cell.length_b   1.000
_cell.length_c   1.000
_cell.angle_alpha   90.00
_cell.angle_beta   90.00
_cell.angle_gamma   90.00
#
_symmetry.space_group_name_H-M   'P 1'
#
loop_
_entity.id
_entity.type
_entity.pdbx_description
1 polymer ?
#
loop_
_entity_poly.entity_id
_entity_poly.type
_entity_poly.pdbx_seq_one_letter_code
_entity_poly.pdbx_strand_id
1 'polypeptide(L)'
;MSELSRQAEIPKAYEPWEVEERWYRVWEERKYFHARPNPEREPFTIVIPPPNVTGSLHLGHALNNSLQDFIIRRKRMQGYETLWIPGTDHAGIATQNVVERKLAEEGLTREQLGREAFLERVWAWKEQYGGTIIRQLKRLGCSCDWDRERFTM
;
A
#
# COMPACT_ATOMS: atom_id res chain seq x y z
N MET A 1 -36.94 -35.02 -3.61
CA MET A 1 -37.55 -33.66 -3.57
C MET A 1 -36.49 -32.72 -3.03
N SER A 2 -36.19 -31.77 -3.83
CA SER A 2 -35.01 -30.97 -3.99
C SER A 2 -34.59 -30.12 -2.79
N GLU A 3 -33.30 -30.15 -2.45
CA GLU A 3 -32.58 -29.19 -1.60
C GLU A 3 -32.28 -27.84 -2.31
N LEU A 4 -33.06 -27.53 -3.32
CA LEU A 4 -32.92 -26.27 -4.12
C LEU A 4 -33.96 -25.25 -3.64
N SER A 5 -33.61 -24.47 -2.65
CA SER A 5 -34.05 -23.07 -2.44
C SER A 5 -34.04 -22.64 -0.98
N ARG A 6 -32.90 -22.70 -0.28
CA ARG A 6 -32.65 -21.66 0.70
C ARG A 6 -32.10 -20.48 -0.09
N GLN A 7 -32.97 -19.63 -0.58
CA GLN A 7 -32.59 -18.26 -0.95
C GLN A 7 -31.91 -17.67 0.30
N ALA A 8 -30.58 -17.48 0.21
CA ALA A 8 -29.86 -16.83 1.28
C ALA A 8 -30.48 -15.43 1.44
N GLU A 9 -31.13 -15.19 2.57
CA GLU A 9 -31.70 -13.90 2.91
C GLU A 9 -30.57 -12.86 2.83
N ILE A 10 -30.74 -11.83 1.99
CA ILE A 10 -29.76 -10.74 1.90
C ILE A 10 -29.73 -10.03 3.25
N PRO A 11 -28.57 -9.93 3.92
CA PRO A 11 -28.47 -9.22 5.21
C PRO A 11 -28.97 -7.79 5.12
N LYS A 12 -29.61 -7.27 6.18
CA LYS A 12 -30.11 -5.89 6.22
C LYS A 12 -29.00 -4.84 6.18
N ALA A 13 -27.79 -5.20 6.62
CA ALA A 13 -26.61 -4.33 6.60
C ALA A 13 -25.46 -5.02 5.84
N TYR A 14 -24.66 -4.22 5.16
CA TYR A 14 -23.44 -4.69 4.54
C TYR A 14 -22.32 -4.79 5.59
N GLU A 15 -21.74 -5.97 5.74
CA GLU A 15 -20.61 -6.22 6.63
C GLU A 15 -19.30 -6.22 5.80
N PRO A 16 -18.57 -5.10 5.78
CA PRO A 16 -17.45 -4.91 4.86
C PRO A 16 -16.25 -5.83 5.14
N TRP A 17 -16.02 -6.17 6.41
CA TRP A 17 -14.80 -6.83 6.86
C TRP A 17 -14.49 -8.14 6.13
N GLU A 18 -15.49 -9.04 6.09
CA GLU A 18 -15.33 -10.36 5.45
C GLU A 18 -15.26 -10.25 3.92
N VAL A 19 -16.03 -9.32 3.36
CA VAL A 19 -16.14 -9.14 1.90
C VAL A 19 -14.88 -8.51 1.33
N GLU A 20 -14.39 -7.43 1.95
CA GLU A 20 -13.23 -6.67 1.48
C GLU A 20 -11.96 -7.51 1.54
N GLU A 21 -11.70 -8.18 2.67
CA GLU A 21 -10.52 -9.02 2.84
C GLU A 21 -10.50 -10.20 1.86
N ARG A 22 -11.64 -10.86 1.70
CA ARG A 22 -11.78 -11.98 0.75
C ARG A 22 -11.50 -11.55 -0.68
N TRP A 23 -12.12 -10.46 -1.13
CA TRP A 23 -11.96 -10.02 -2.52
C TRP A 23 -10.57 -9.46 -2.78
N TYR A 24 -9.99 -8.73 -1.85
CA TYR A 24 -8.64 -8.22 -2.04
C TYR A 24 -7.63 -9.37 -2.19
N ARG A 25 -7.75 -10.41 -1.36
CA ARG A 25 -6.95 -11.64 -1.49
C ARG A 25 -7.11 -12.30 -2.86
N VAL A 26 -8.33 -12.44 -3.34
CA VAL A 26 -8.60 -13.00 -4.68
C VAL A 26 -7.93 -12.16 -5.77
N TRP A 27 -7.95 -10.85 -5.66
CA TRP A 27 -7.29 -9.97 -6.64
C TRP A 27 -5.77 -10.13 -6.64
N GLU A 28 -5.15 -10.26 -5.49
CA GLU A 28 -3.71 -10.51 -5.36
C GLU A 28 -3.32 -11.90 -5.90
N GLU A 29 -4.01 -12.95 -5.48
CA GLU A 29 -3.74 -14.33 -5.91
C GLU A 29 -3.88 -14.50 -7.42
N ARG A 30 -4.89 -13.87 -8.02
CA ARG A 30 -5.13 -13.90 -9.46
C ARG A 30 -4.33 -12.87 -10.26
N LYS A 31 -3.50 -12.07 -9.59
CA LYS A 31 -2.64 -11.07 -10.23
C LYS A 31 -3.40 -10.09 -11.14
N TYR A 32 -4.61 -9.69 -10.73
CA TYR A 32 -5.46 -8.80 -11.55
C TYR A 32 -4.87 -7.41 -11.79
N PHE A 33 -3.94 -6.98 -10.95
CA PHE A 33 -3.28 -5.68 -11.06
C PHE A 33 -1.88 -5.76 -11.69
N HIS A 34 -1.43 -6.96 -12.00
CA HIS A 34 -0.10 -7.19 -12.57
C HIS A 34 -0.09 -6.87 -14.06
N ALA A 35 0.74 -5.91 -14.47
CA ALA A 35 0.92 -5.53 -15.86
C ALA A 35 1.98 -6.37 -16.56
N ARG A 36 1.76 -6.63 -17.85
CA ARG A 36 2.74 -7.33 -18.70
C ARG A 36 2.92 -6.55 -20.00
N PRO A 37 4.12 -6.55 -20.59
CA PRO A 37 4.30 -5.98 -21.93
C PRO A 37 3.30 -6.59 -22.90
N ASN A 38 2.45 -5.75 -23.50
CA ASN A 38 1.44 -6.18 -24.45
C ASN A 38 1.41 -5.22 -25.65
N PRO A 39 1.94 -5.62 -26.81
CA PRO A 39 1.99 -4.77 -28.01
C PRO A 39 0.60 -4.48 -28.61
N GLU A 40 -0.43 -5.24 -28.23
CA GLU A 40 -1.81 -5.07 -28.75
C GLU A 40 -2.63 -4.07 -27.92
N ARG A 41 -2.10 -3.60 -26.80
CA ARG A 41 -2.80 -2.65 -25.91
C ARG A 41 -1.97 -1.41 -25.68
N GLU A 42 -2.63 -0.27 -25.72
CA GLU A 42 -2.01 1.00 -25.37
C GLU A 42 -1.62 1.01 -23.87
N PRO A 43 -0.37 1.32 -23.52
CA PRO A 43 0.05 1.34 -22.13
C PRO A 43 -0.45 2.59 -21.40
N PHE A 44 -0.81 2.43 -20.14
CA PHE A 44 -1.11 3.54 -19.24
C PHE A 44 -0.46 3.29 -17.88
N THR A 45 0.46 4.16 -17.47
CA THR A 45 1.25 3.97 -16.25
C THR A 45 1.10 5.14 -15.29
N ILE A 46 0.90 4.82 -14.02
CA ILE A 46 1.03 5.76 -12.90
C ILE A 46 2.14 5.24 -11.97
N VAL A 47 3.00 6.14 -11.54
CA VAL A 47 3.91 5.89 -10.41
C VAL A 47 3.32 6.59 -9.20
N ILE A 48 3.11 5.85 -8.11
CA ILE A 48 2.60 6.45 -6.87
C ILE A 48 3.56 7.54 -6.40
N PRO A 49 3.09 8.73 -5.96
CA PRO A 49 3.92 9.59 -5.13
C PRO A 49 4.27 8.84 -3.84
N PRO A 50 5.53 8.39 -3.65
CA PRO A 50 5.84 7.43 -2.61
C PRO A 50 5.70 8.09 -1.23
N PRO A 51 4.84 7.56 -0.34
CA PRO A 51 4.72 8.08 1.02
C PRO A 51 6.02 7.93 1.80
N ASN A 52 6.35 8.95 2.60
CA ASN A 52 7.49 8.91 3.51
C ASN A 52 7.26 7.87 4.62
N VAL A 53 8.27 7.07 4.95
CA VAL A 53 8.20 6.09 6.05
C VAL A 53 8.32 6.74 7.45
N THR A 54 7.80 7.96 7.59
CA THR A 54 7.80 8.73 8.84
C THR A 54 6.64 8.42 9.77
N GLY A 55 5.66 7.66 9.31
CA GLY A 55 4.48 7.27 10.09
C GLY A 55 3.39 6.63 9.24
N SER A 56 2.20 6.52 9.83
CA SER A 56 1.01 6.00 9.15
C SER A 56 0.46 6.99 8.13
N LEU A 57 -0.29 6.49 7.14
CA LEU A 57 -1.01 7.32 6.19
C LEU A 57 -2.14 8.11 6.88
N HIS A 58 -2.46 9.25 6.30
CA HIS A 58 -3.56 10.12 6.72
C HIS A 58 -4.55 10.36 5.56
N LEU A 59 -5.64 11.09 5.82
CA LEU A 59 -6.71 11.33 4.84
C LEU A 59 -6.22 11.96 3.52
N GLY A 60 -5.17 12.80 3.56
CA GLY A 60 -4.57 13.36 2.33
C GLY A 60 -3.97 12.29 1.43
N HIS A 61 -3.32 11.28 2.02
CA HIS A 61 -2.85 10.12 1.27
C HIS A 61 -4.01 9.29 0.71
N ALA A 62 -5.06 9.08 1.52
CA ALA A 62 -6.24 8.35 1.07
C ALA A 62 -6.89 9.03 -0.14
N LEU A 63 -7.10 10.34 -0.08
CA LEU A 63 -7.66 11.10 -1.20
C LEU A 63 -6.79 10.99 -2.45
N ASN A 64 -5.50 11.23 -2.33
CA ASN A 64 -4.56 11.16 -3.46
C ASN A 64 -4.58 9.78 -4.12
N ASN A 65 -4.47 8.72 -3.31
CA ASN A 65 -4.44 7.36 -3.83
C ASN A 65 -5.80 6.92 -4.41
N SER A 66 -6.92 7.36 -3.83
CA SER A 66 -8.25 7.08 -4.38
C SER A 66 -8.44 7.71 -5.76
N LEU A 67 -7.95 8.93 -5.98
CA LEU A 67 -8.00 9.59 -7.29
C LEU A 67 -7.17 8.82 -8.34
N GLN A 68 -5.96 8.39 -7.97
CA GLN A 68 -5.11 7.59 -8.85
C GLN A 68 -5.76 6.22 -9.16
N ASP A 69 -6.30 5.55 -8.14
CA ASP A 69 -6.98 4.26 -8.29
C ASP A 69 -8.21 4.37 -9.21
N PHE A 70 -8.98 5.44 -9.06
CA PHE A 70 -10.11 5.71 -9.95
C PHE A 70 -9.65 5.83 -11.43
N ILE A 71 -8.58 6.57 -11.68
CA ILE A 71 -8.05 6.76 -13.04
C ILE A 71 -7.54 5.43 -13.60
N ILE A 72 -6.74 4.69 -12.83
CA ILE A 72 -6.14 3.43 -13.30
C ILE A 72 -7.22 2.37 -13.56
N ARG A 73 -8.24 2.27 -12.71
CA ARG A 73 -9.38 1.36 -12.90
C ARG A 73 -10.18 1.72 -14.13
N ARG A 74 -10.45 3.01 -14.34
CA ARG A 74 -11.12 3.48 -15.57
C ARG A 74 -10.34 3.09 -16.82
N LYS A 75 -9.03 3.32 -16.84
CA LYS A 75 -8.17 2.95 -17.96
C LYS A 75 -8.15 1.43 -18.21
N ARG A 76 -8.10 0.64 -17.15
CA ARG A 76 -8.19 -0.82 -17.24
C ARG A 76 -9.52 -1.27 -17.87
N MET A 77 -10.64 -0.66 -17.47
CA MET A 77 -11.95 -0.93 -18.05
C MET A 77 -12.06 -0.49 -19.52
N GLN A 78 -11.28 0.51 -19.95
CA GLN A 78 -11.19 0.94 -21.34
C GLN A 78 -10.30 0.04 -22.21
N GLY A 79 -9.67 -1.00 -21.63
CA GLY A 79 -8.84 -1.96 -22.35
C GLY A 79 -7.36 -1.63 -22.44
N TYR A 80 -6.89 -0.57 -21.74
CA TYR A 80 -5.47 -0.26 -21.67
C TYR A 80 -4.69 -1.34 -20.91
N GLU A 81 -3.42 -1.54 -21.26
CA GLU A 81 -2.48 -2.26 -20.42
C GLU A 81 -2.01 -1.32 -19.31
N THR A 82 -2.55 -1.52 -18.10
CA THR A 82 -2.36 -0.56 -17.01
C THR A 82 -1.33 -1.01 -16.01
N LEU A 83 -0.46 -0.10 -15.62
CA LEU A 83 0.54 -0.31 -14.56
C LEU A 83 0.45 0.82 -13.53
N TRP A 84 0.16 0.48 -12.27
CA TRP A 84 0.30 1.39 -11.15
C TRP A 84 1.38 0.87 -10.21
N ILE A 85 2.53 1.56 -10.20
CA ILE A 85 3.72 1.15 -9.45
C ILE A 85 3.62 1.71 -8.02
N PRO A 86 3.54 0.85 -7.00
CA PRO A 86 3.60 1.26 -5.60
C PRO A 86 5.03 1.47 -5.12
N GLY A 87 5.17 2.24 -4.05
CA GLY A 87 6.46 2.42 -3.39
C GLY A 87 6.35 3.26 -2.13
N THR A 88 7.47 3.31 -1.40
CA THR A 88 7.63 4.16 -0.22
C THR A 88 8.94 4.93 -0.29
N ASP A 89 8.96 6.12 0.32
CA ASP A 89 10.15 6.97 0.35
C ASP A 89 10.89 6.82 1.68
N HIS A 90 12.21 6.65 1.60
CA HIS A 90 13.07 6.63 2.78
C HIS A 90 13.08 7.96 3.54
N ALA A 91 12.78 9.08 2.85
CA ALA A 91 12.67 10.42 3.43
C ALA A 91 13.82 10.80 4.38
N GLY A 92 15.02 10.34 4.10
CA GLY A 92 16.31 10.54 4.78
C GLY A 92 16.28 11.29 6.11
N ILE A 93 16.43 12.62 6.06
CA ILE A 93 16.48 13.50 7.24
C ILE A 93 15.20 13.39 8.08
N ALA A 94 14.02 13.33 7.45
CA ALA A 94 12.76 13.27 8.18
C ALA A 94 12.61 11.97 8.98
N THR A 95 13.00 10.83 8.40
CA THR A 95 12.99 9.53 9.10
C THR A 95 14.00 9.52 10.24
N GLN A 96 15.23 10.04 10.04
CA GLN A 96 16.21 10.16 11.10
C GLN A 96 15.68 11.01 12.26
N ASN A 97 15.10 12.18 11.99
CA ASN A 97 14.51 13.04 13.03
C ASN A 97 13.40 12.36 13.84
N VAL A 98 12.61 11.48 13.20
CA VAL A 98 11.57 10.73 13.92
C VAL A 98 12.19 9.68 14.81
N VAL A 99 13.21 8.96 14.34
CA VAL A 99 13.94 7.97 15.14
C VAL A 99 14.68 8.64 16.28
N GLU A 100 15.32 9.79 16.07
CA GLU A 100 15.98 10.56 17.13
C GLU A 100 15.00 10.99 18.23
N ARG A 101 13.81 11.46 17.85
CA ARG A 101 12.75 11.77 18.84
C ARG A 101 12.34 10.55 19.66
N LYS A 102 12.24 9.39 19.00
CA LYS A 102 11.91 8.13 19.68
C LYS A 102 13.02 7.72 20.67
N LEU A 103 14.28 7.88 20.29
CA LEU A 103 15.42 7.66 21.19
C LEU A 103 15.40 8.62 22.38
N ALA A 104 15.05 9.88 22.16
CA ALA A 104 14.94 10.85 23.25
C ALA A 104 13.84 10.48 24.27
N GLU A 105 12.72 9.88 23.83
CA GLU A 105 11.71 9.32 24.74
C GLU A 105 12.26 8.15 25.58
N GLU A 106 13.25 7.41 25.06
CA GLU A 106 13.98 6.34 25.76
C GLU A 106 15.13 6.87 26.63
N GLY A 107 15.38 8.18 26.62
CA GLY A 107 16.49 8.82 27.35
C GLY A 107 17.86 8.64 26.68
N LEU A 108 17.88 8.30 25.39
CA LEU A 108 19.09 8.08 24.61
C LEU A 108 19.29 9.17 23.57
N THR A 109 20.57 9.40 23.18
CA THR A 109 20.91 10.23 22.05
C THR A 109 21.57 9.39 20.94
N ARG A 110 21.56 9.91 19.72
CA ARG A 110 22.22 9.31 18.58
C ARG A 110 23.73 9.13 18.80
N GLU A 111 24.36 10.12 19.46
CA GLU A 111 25.80 10.11 19.77
C GLU A 111 26.14 9.00 20.78
N GLN A 112 25.29 8.81 21.79
CA GLN A 112 25.46 7.74 22.80
C GLN A 112 25.28 6.35 22.17
N LEU A 113 24.36 6.22 21.23
CA LEU A 113 24.07 4.95 20.58
C LEU A 113 25.15 4.53 19.58
N GLY A 114 25.77 5.52 18.91
CA GLY A 114 26.73 5.30 17.83
C GLY A 114 26.05 4.97 16.51
N ARG A 115 26.84 5.07 15.42
CA ARG A 115 26.30 5.01 14.06
C ARG A 115 25.61 3.67 13.73
N GLU A 116 26.24 2.56 14.06
CA GLU A 116 25.74 1.22 13.67
C GLU A 116 24.39 0.93 14.33
N ALA A 117 24.32 1.07 15.65
CA ALA A 117 23.09 0.85 16.39
C ALA A 117 21.99 1.86 16.02
N PHE A 118 22.34 3.10 15.68
CA PHE A 118 21.38 4.07 15.15
C PHE A 118 20.79 3.63 13.80
N LEU A 119 21.63 3.14 12.88
CA LEU A 119 21.15 2.61 11.59
C LEU A 119 20.23 1.40 11.78
N GLU A 120 20.54 0.50 12.71
CA GLU A 120 19.62 -0.61 13.02
C GLU A 120 18.24 -0.12 13.47
N ARG A 121 18.19 0.92 14.31
CA ARG A 121 16.92 1.56 14.71
C ARG A 121 16.16 2.18 13.51
N VAL A 122 16.89 2.83 12.61
CA VAL A 122 16.28 3.41 11.37
C VAL A 122 15.72 2.31 10.47
N TRP A 123 16.43 1.21 10.28
CA TRP A 123 15.95 0.07 9.49
C TRP A 123 14.73 -0.60 10.13
N ALA A 124 14.76 -0.83 11.45
CA ALA A 124 13.61 -1.38 12.16
C ALA A 124 12.37 -0.46 12.05
N TRP A 125 12.56 0.86 12.13
CA TRP A 125 11.52 1.85 11.90
C TRP A 125 10.94 1.74 10.48
N LYS A 126 11.82 1.68 9.47
CA LYS A 126 11.42 1.54 8.05
C LYS A 126 10.60 0.26 7.82
N GLU A 127 11.01 -0.87 8.38
CA GLU A 127 10.27 -2.13 8.24
C GLU A 127 8.88 -2.03 8.87
N GLN A 128 8.79 -1.48 10.06
CA GLN A 128 7.53 -1.30 10.77
C GLN A 128 6.56 -0.40 10.00
N TYR A 129 7.00 0.79 9.61
CA TYR A 129 6.11 1.79 9.00
C TYR A 129 5.92 1.60 7.50
N GLY A 130 6.94 1.15 6.77
CA GLY A 130 6.79 0.74 5.38
C GLY A 130 5.76 -0.36 5.22
N GLY A 131 5.86 -1.43 6.00
CA GLY A 131 4.87 -2.49 6.03
C GLY A 131 3.46 -2.02 6.45
N THR A 132 3.37 -1.05 7.36
CA THR A 132 2.08 -0.45 7.75
C THR A 132 1.47 0.35 6.60
N ILE A 133 2.25 1.17 5.90
CA ILE A 133 1.81 1.94 4.74
C ILE A 133 1.23 1.02 3.66
N ILE A 134 1.94 -0.05 3.31
CA ILE A 134 1.48 -1.01 2.31
C ILE A 134 0.16 -1.67 2.74
N ARG A 135 0.05 -2.10 4.00
CA ARG A 135 -1.22 -2.65 4.52
C ARG A 135 -2.37 -1.64 4.45
N GLN A 136 -2.12 -0.36 4.76
CA GLN A 136 -3.12 0.70 4.67
C GLN A 136 -3.57 0.94 3.23
N LEU A 137 -2.64 0.96 2.26
CA LEU A 137 -2.98 1.08 0.84
C LEU A 137 -3.80 -0.10 0.34
N LYS A 138 -3.45 -1.33 0.74
CA LYS A 138 -4.23 -2.53 0.44
C LYS A 138 -5.61 -2.47 1.08
N ARG A 139 -5.70 -2.02 2.32
CA ARG A 139 -6.98 -1.84 3.03
C ARG A 139 -7.86 -0.77 2.38
N LEU A 140 -7.27 0.28 1.81
CA LEU A 140 -7.97 1.29 1.00
C LEU A 140 -8.48 0.72 -0.33
N GLY A 141 -8.02 -0.45 -0.75
CA GLY A 141 -8.41 -1.10 -1.98
C GLY A 141 -7.56 -0.70 -3.20
N CYS A 142 -6.40 -0.08 -3.00
CA CYS A 142 -5.53 0.37 -4.09
C CYS A 142 -5.14 -0.78 -5.03
N SER A 143 -5.38 -0.61 -6.33
CA SER A 143 -5.14 -1.62 -7.36
C SER A 143 -3.73 -1.52 -7.97
N CYS A 144 -2.72 -1.44 -7.10
CA CYS A 144 -1.32 -1.39 -7.48
C CYS A 144 -0.76 -2.76 -7.91
N ASP A 145 0.26 -2.75 -8.75
CA ASP A 145 1.07 -3.93 -9.04
C ASP A 145 2.10 -4.16 -7.91
N TRP A 146 1.68 -4.90 -6.88
CA TRP A 146 2.48 -5.12 -5.67
C TRP A 146 3.76 -5.92 -5.92
N ASP A 147 3.85 -6.68 -7.00
CA ASP A 147 5.09 -7.37 -7.40
C ASP A 147 6.19 -6.40 -7.82
N ARG A 148 5.83 -5.14 -8.09
CA ARG A 148 6.73 -4.05 -8.48
C ARG A 148 6.89 -2.97 -7.42
N GLU A 149 6.61 -3.29 -6.17
CA GLU A 149 6.89 -2.37 -5.07
C GLU A 149 8.35 -1.91 -5.07
N ARG A 150 8.57 -0.62 -4.84
CA ARG A 150 9.89 0.00 -4.78
C ARG A 150 10.07 0.83 -3.52
N PHE A 151 11.29 0.87 -3.07
CA PHE A 151 11.76 1.76 -2.02
C PHE A 151 12.83 2.67 -2.61
N THR A 152 12.87 3.95 -2.20
CA THR A 152 13.76 4.95 -2.83
C THR A 152 15.23 4.84 -2.42
N MET A 153 15.62 3.81 -1.71
CA MET A 153 17.00 3.52 -1.30
C MET A 153 17.50 2.22 -1.89
#